data_8ced96da6e5250599c153b43b08d50b3
#
_entry.id   8ced96da6e5250599c153b43b08d50b3
#
_cell.length_a   1.000
_cell.length_b   1.000
_cell.length_c   1.000
_cell.angle_alpha   90.00
_cell.angle_beta   90.00
_cell.angle_gamma   90.00
#
_symmetry.space_group_name_H-M   'P 1'
#
loop_
_entity.id
_entity.type
_entity.pdbx_description
1 polymer ?
#
loop_
_entity_poly.entity_id
_entity_poly.type
_entity_poly.pdbx_seq_one_letter_code
_entity_poly.pdbx_strand_id
1 'polypeptide(L)'
;MKKNRILLFLTLFCVAILKVHAQNIPIEIVNNSVFPDDKVYVAIIGKKVIDDAPIYYDLEANNASDAALRALTVNTNTLHKVNGDRGYANVFTTLDKIKNKTIYVDKTHACRMFFGFNSPLYLHVNDNNGGYAGADMQNPSDPNIDLRWELIEFTYDRYGVMFINTTRVDAFQYPMGLELYGNASAGANNPYTKRGEVNTYEEIINRWKTQNGGNIFSNCLKNKITQDQLGGIIMQPSKVAEVKNKGYFDGYIDRIWSEFRTKDIHVNMGSQLGVWRGRVNGNNFVLRSESGPRQGQTAIVGKPTSIDVIEGAGEFAKFNGNDADLPVQAMFCGAMNRGVIRTNLADGELQDWGDTESFFNTDVCNPYVKFFHQKDISYDGYTYAFAYDDTFDQSATCATSHPERAVVTIGGF
;
A
#
# COMPACT_ATOMS: atom_id res chain seq x y z
N MET A 1 71.11 48.15 5.84
CA MET A 1 69.64 48.11 6.04
C MET A 1 68.97 47.45 4.82
N LYS A 2 68.62 46.18 4.94
CA LYS A 2 67.93 45.41 3.86
C LYS A 2 66.42 45.37 4.19
N LYS A 3 65.62 45.94 3.33
CA LYS A 3 64.14 45.90 3.42
C LYS A 3 63.67 44.55 2.85
N ASN A 4 63.13 43.65 3.67
CA ASN A 4 62.40 42.46 3.21
C ASN A 4 61.00 42.86 2.78
N ARG A 5 60.66 42.60 1.54
CA ARG A 5 59.30 42.65 0.99
C ARG A 5 58.69 41.27 1.17
N ILE A 6 57.70 41.20 2.06
CA ILE A 6 56.85 39.99 2.18
C ILE A 6 55.79 40.10 1.07
N LEU A 7 55.83 39.16 0.14
CA LEU A 7 54.82 38.99 -0.92
C LEU A 7 53.70 38.12 -0.35
N LEU A 8 52.53 38.72 -0.13
CA LEU A 8 51.33 38.03 0.35
C LEU A 8 50.61 37.41 -0.88
N PHE A 9 50.69 36.07 -1.06
CA PHE A 9 49.89 35.37 -2.06
C PHE A 9 48.49 35.17 -1.47
N LEU A 10 47.51 35.90 -2.01
CA LEU A 10 46.10 35.69 -1.76
C LEU A 10 45.61 34.57 -2.73
N THR A 11 45.56 33.35 -2.26
CA THR A 11 44.92 32.25 -2.97
C THR A 11 43.40 32.39 -2.83
N LEU A 12 42.77 32.85 -3.89
CA LEU A 12 41.29 32.87 -4.01
C LEU A 12 40.79 31.46 -4.15
N PHE A 13 40.28 30.87 -3.08
CA PHE A 13 39.58 29.59 -3.12
C PHE A 13 38.18 29.82 -3.66
N CYS A 14 37.95 29.64 -4.96
CA CYS A 14 36.63 29.57 -5.54
C CYS A 14 36.00 28.25 -5.08
N VAL A 15 35.24 28.29 -4.00
CA VAL A 15 34.33 27.20 -3.64
C VAL A 15 33.19 27.22 -4.67
N ALA A 16 33.32 26.41 -5.70
CA ALA A 16 32.18 26.09 -6.56
C ALA A 16 31.16 25.34 -5.71
N ILE A 17 30.14 26.05 -5.24
CA ILE A 17 28.95 25.40 -4.66
C ILE A 17 28.27 24.69 -5.83
N LEU A 18 28.63 23.44 -6.06
CA LEU A 18 27.83 22.55 -6.87
C LEU A 18 26.47 22.47 -6.18
N LYS A 19 25.49 23.20 -6.70
CA LYS A 19 24.09 22.91 -6.44
C LYS A 19 23.86 21.51 -6.97
N VAL A 20 23.93 20.51 -6.11
CA VAL A 20 23.37 19.18 -6.39
C VAL A 20 21.87 19.43 -6.50
N HIS A 21 21.39 19.65 -7.73
CA HIS A 21 19.97 19.57 -8.00
C HIS A 21 19.59 18.15 -7.61
N ALA A 22 18.66 17.99 -6.69
CA ALA A 22 18.05 16.70 -6.42
C ALA A 22 17.55 16.20 -7.78
N GLN A 23 18.13 15.10 -8.23
CA GLN A 23 17.78 14.52 -9.52
C GLN A 23 16.37 13.93 -9.39
N ASN A 24 15.46 14.34 -10.26
CA ASN A 24 14.15 13.72 -10.36
C ASN A 24 14.33 12.25 -10.72
N ILE A 25 13.59 11.36 -10.06
CA ILE A 25 13.72 9.92 -10.26
C ILE A 25 12.77 9.48 -11.38
N PRO A 26 13.26 8.81 -12.44
CA PRO A 26 12.41 8.29 -13.50
C PRO A 26 11.60 7.07 -13.00
N ILE A 27 10.30 7.08 -13.31
CA ILE A 27 9.41 5.94 -13.25
C ILE A 27 9.05 5.58 -14.69
N GLU A 28 9.56 4.47 -15.17
CA GLU A 28 9.28 3.94 -16.51
C GLU A 28 7.98 3.11 -16.47
N ILE A 29 7.09 3.29 -17.46
CA ILE A 29 5.86 2.52 -17.57
C ILE A 29 5.98 1.55 -18.73
N VAL A 30 5.89 0.27 -18.43
CA VAL A 30 5.82 -0.82 -19.41
C VAL A 30 4.37 -1.26 -19.53
N ASN A 31 3.81 -1.19 -20.72
CA ASN A 31 2.44 -1.62 -20.98
C ASN A 31 2.44 -3.00 -21.64
N ASN A 32 2.22 -4.03 -20.84
CA ASN A 32 1.99 -5.42 -21.28
C ASN A 32 0.50 -5.78 -21.24
N SER A 33 -0.38 -4.79 -21.05
CA SER A 33 -1.81 -5.02 -20.97
C SER A 33 -2.44 -5.22 -22.35
N VAL A 34 -3.71 -5.64 -22.35
CA VAL A 34 -4.54 -5.69 -23.57
C VAL A 34 -5.02 -4.31 -24.03
N PHE A 35 -4.79 -3.26 -23.23
CA PHE A 35 -5.20 -1.89 -23.54
C PHE A 35 -4.09 -1.18 -24.31
N PRO A 36 -4.37 -0.59 -25.48
CA PRO A 36 -3.39 0.24 -26.18
C PRO A 36 -3.09 1.52 -25.38
N ASP A 37 -1.92 2.10 -25.62
CA ASP A 37 -1.40 3.24 -24.83
C ASP A 37 -2.35 4.45 -24.82
N ASP A 38 -3.10 4.70 -25.87
CA ASP A 38 -4.11 5.76 -25.96
C ASP A 38 -5.40 5.47 -25.17
N LYS A 39 -5.51 4.28 -24.57
CA LYS A 39 -6.61 3.84 -23.68
C LYS A 39 -6.16 3.62 -22.24
N VAL A 40 -4.90 3.85 -21.92
CA VAL A 40 -4.37 3.85 -20.55
C VAL A 40 -4.23 5.29 -20.10
N TYR A 41 -5.02 5.69 -19.13
CA TYR A 41 -5.04 7.04 -18.55
C TYR A 41 -4.24 7.05 -17.25
N VAL A 42 -3.25 7.92 -17.14
CA VAL A 42 -2.36 8.00 -15.98
C VAL A 42 -2.51 9.36 -15.30
N ALA A 43 -2.57 9.37 -13.98
CA ALA A 43 -2.49 10.59 -13.17
C ALA A 43 -1.69 10.33 -11.89
N ILE A 44 -0.97 11.32 -11.41
CA ILE A 44 -0.32 11.29 -10.08
C ILE A 44 -0.83 12.46 -9.26
N ILE A 45 -1.35 12.14 -8.08
CA ILE A 45 -1.80 13.09 -7.07
C ILE A 45 -1.04 12.81 -5.77
N GLY A 46 -0.60 13.84 -5.09
CA GLY A 46 0.15 13.71 -3.84
C GLY A 46 0.36 15.05 -3.14
N LYS A 47 1.40 15.13 -2.33
CA LYS A 47 1.75 16.31 -1.56
C LYS A 47 3.25 16.61 -1.63
N LYS A 48 3.62 17.89 -1.57
CA LYS A 48 5.02 18.31 -1.44
C LYS A 48 5.55 17.97 -0.05
N VAL A 49 6.80 17.50 0.04
CA VAL A 49 7.44 17.21 1.34
C VAL A 49 7.80 18.45 2.15
N ILE A 50 7.84 19.63 1.51
CA ILE A 50 8.31 20.87 2.15
C ILE A 50 7.21 21.59 2.95
N ASP A 51 5.98 21.58 2.46
CA ASP A 51 4.88 22.39 2.98
C ASP A 51 3.53 21.64 3.04
N ASP A 52 3.53 20.34 2.73
CA ASP A 52 2.34 19.47 2.66
C ASP A 52 1.27 19.93 1.63
N ALA A 53 1.66 20.82 0.72
CA ALA A 53 0.75 21.37 -0.28
C ALA A 53 0.29 20.27 -1.25
N PRO A 54 -1.03 20.18 -1.53
CA PRO A 54 -1.58 19.20 -2.47
C PRO A 54 -1.18 19.53 -3.90
N ILE A 55 -0.76 18.51 -4.64
CA ILE A 55 -0.30 18.64 -6.02
C ILE A 55 -0.81 17.50 -6.91
N TYR A 56 -0.76 17.76 -8.20
CA TYR A 56 -0.73 16.73 -9.23
C TYR A 56 0.48 16.95 -10.15
N TYR A 57 0.86 15.92 -10.91
CA TYR A 57 1.91 15.99 -11.92
C TYR A 57 1.28 16.28 -13.29
N ASP A 58 1.71 17.34 -13.95
CA ASP A 58 1.38 17.64 -15.34
C ASP A 58 2.25 16.73 -16.25
N LEU A 59 1.72 15.57 -16.62
CA LEU A 59 2.49 14.50 -17.25
C LEU A 59 2.91 14.83 -18.70
N GLU A 60 2.24 15.74 -19.37
CA GLU A 60 2.63 16.20 -20.71
C GLU A 60 3.83 17.18 -20.65
N ALA A 61 3.93 17.98 -19.57
CA ALA A 61 5.04 18.90 -19.33
C ALA A 61 6.21 18.25 -18.58
N ASN A 62 6.04 17.07 -18.00
CA ASN A 62 7.01 16.37 -17.14
C ASN A 62 8.27 15.97 -17.91
N ASN A 63 9.43 16.21 -17.31
CA ASN A 63 10.74 15.82 -17.86
C ASN A 63 11.81 15.71 -16.76
N ALA A 64 13.01 15.26 -17.11
CA ALA A 64 14.10 15.02 -16.16
C ALA A 64 14.53 16.25 -15.33
N SER A 65 14.38 17.45 -15.87
CA SER A 65 14.76 18.72 -15.19
C SER A 65 13.59 19.37 -14.46
N ASP A 66 12.34 19.01 -14.78
CA ASP A 66 11.13 19.56 -14.16
C ASP A 66 10.08 18.46 -14.03
N ALA A 67 9.76 18.09 -12.81
CA ALA A 67 8.69 17.14 -12.49
C ALA A 67 7.29 17.72 -12.80
N ALA A 68 7.20 18.98 -13.16
CA ALA A 68 5.98 19.70 -13.55
C ALA A 68 4.84 19.60 -12.52
N LEU A 69 5.17 19.85 -11.24
CA LEU A 69 4.20 19.86 -10.14
C LEU A 69 3.24 21.06 -10.29
N ARG A 70 1.95 20.79 -10.18
CA ARG A 70 0.87 21.79 -10.22
C ARG A 70 0.02 21.70 -8.96
N ALA A 71 -0.53 22.81 -8.50
CA ALA A 71 -1.43 22.82 -7.35
C ALA A 71 -2.74 22.06 -7.66
N LEU A 72 -3.13 21.16 -6.76
CA LEU A 72 -4.41 20.48 -6.82
C LEU A 72 -5.42 21.28 -6.00
N THR A 73 -6.42 21.86 -6.66
CA THR A 73 -7.43 22.73 -6.05
C THR A 73 -8.81 22.45 -6.65
N VAL A 74 -9.86 23.00 -6.08
CA VAL A 74 -11.22 22.89 -6.62
C VAL A 74 -11.31 23.40 -8.08
N ASN A 75 -10.44 24.32 -8.50
CA ASN A 75 -10.38 24.81 -9.87
C ASN A 75 -9.85 23.77 -10.86
N THR A 76 -9.28 22.66 -10.38
CA THR A 76 -8.85 21.54 -11.22
C THR A 76 -10.04 20.71 -11.72
N ASN A 77 -11.23 20.85 -11.11
CA ASN A 77 -12.46 20.14 -11.47
C ASN A 77 -13.10 20.63 -12.78
N THR A 78 -12.41 20.44 -13.90
CA THR A 78 -12.86 20.87 -15.23
C THR A 78 -13.25 19.72 -16.15
N LEU A 79 -13.06 18.46 -15.73
CA LEU A 79 -13.51 17.28 -16.44
C LEU A 79 -14.96 16.96 -16.08
N HIS A 80 -15.79 16.68 -17.08
CA HIS A 80 -17.19 16.31 -16.91
C HIS A 80 -17.48 14.94 -17.52
N LYS A 81 -18.13 14.05 -16.76
CA LYS A 81 -18.61 12.76 -17.28
C LYS A 81 -19.90 12.95 -18.09
N VAL A 82 -20.77 13.80 -17.56
CA VAL A 82 -22.03 14.20 -18.19
C VAL A 82 -22.22 15.70 -18.06
N ASN A 83 -23.01 16.27 -18.95
CA ASN A 83 -23.30 17.70 -18.90
C ASN A 83 -24.03 18.07 -17.60
N GLY A 84 -23.53 19.09 -16.89
CA GLY A 84 -24.13 19.60 -15.66
C GLY A 84 -23.77 18.84 -14.39
N ASP A 85 -22.82 17.89 -14.42
CA ASP A 85 -22.27 17.28 -13.21
C ASP A 85 -21.36 18.25 -12.41
N ARG A 86 -20.97 17.84 -11.19
CA ARG A 86 -20.13 18.67 -10.29
C ARG A 86 -18.71 18.94 -10.80
N GLY A 87 -18.32 18.32 -11.91
CA GLY A 87 -16.95 18.35 -12.41
C GLY A 87 -15.99 17.48 -11.61
N TYR A 88 -14.89 17.09 -12.27
CA TYR A 88 -13.86 16.20 -11.73
C TYR A 88 -12.48 16.73 -12.12
N ALA A 89 -11.45 16.32 -11.39
CA ALA A 89 -10.08 16.72 -11.62
C ALA A 89 -9.61 16.32 -13.03
N ASN A 90 -9.26 17.31 -13.83
CA ASN A 90 -8.70 17.11 -15.17
C ASN A 90 -7.18 16.99 -15.09
N VAL A 91 -6.72 15.82 -14.60
CA VAL A 91 -5.31 15.55 -14.29
C VAL A 91 -4.77 14.31 -14.99
N PHE A 92 -5.62 13.61 -15.75
CA PHE A 92 -5.24 12.38 -16.44
C PHE A 92 -4.70 12.67 -17.83
N THR A 93 -3.62 11.99 -18.17
CA THR A 93 -2.98 12.02 -19.51
C THR A 93 -2.93 10.58 -20.03
N THR A 94 -3.20 10.35 -21.32
CA THR A 94 -3.04 9.02 -21.92
C THR A 94 -1.57 8.65 -22.06
N LEU A 95 -1.25 7.37 -21.91
CA LEU A 95 0.13 6.87 -21.85
C LEU A 95 0.94 7.17 -23.13
N ASP A 96 0.29 7.21 -24.30
CA ASP A 96 0.90 7.57 -25.58
C ASP A 96 1.40 9.02 -25.62
N LYS A 97 0.87 9.91 -24.79
CA LYS A 97 1.29 11.32 -24.68
C LYS A 97 2.42 11.54 -23.66
N ILE A 98 2.69 10.55 -22.80
CA ILE A 98 3.79 10.61 -21.85
C ILE A 98 5.09 10.29 -22.60
N LYS A 99 6.00 11.27 -22.64
CA LYS A 99 7.26 11.16 -23.39
C LYS A 99 8.06 9.93 -22.97
N ASN A 100 8.34 9.06 -23.91
CA ASN A 100 9.04 7.78 -23.69
C ASN A 100 8.40 6.90 -22.60
N LYS A 101 7.13 7.12 -22.26
CA LYS A 101 6.42 6.45 -21.13
C LYS A 101 7.19 6.55 -19.82
N THR A 102 7.88 7.66 -19.60
CA THR A 102 8.72 7.91 -18.42
C THR A 102 8.24 9.15 -17.70
N ILE A 103 7.96 9.02 -16.41
CA ILE A 103 7.53 10.09 -15.52
C ILE A 103 8.67 10.37 -14.54
N TYR A 104 9.07 11.63 -14.42
CA TYR A 104 10.09 12.06 -13.48
C TYR A 104 9.44 12.58 -12.21
N VAL A 105 9.76 11.99 -11.07
CA VAL A 105 9.18 12.36 -9.78
C VAL A 105 10.18 13.10 -8.91
N ASP A 106 9.70 14.20 -8.31
CA ASP A 106 10.41 14.98 -7.32
C ASP A 106 10.06 14.49 -5.90
N LYS A 107 10.70 15.06 -4.89
CA LYS A 107 10.44 14.77 -3.47
C LYS A 107 9.01 15.15 -3.10
N THR A 108 8.18 14.11 -3.00
CA THR A 108 6.74 14.19 -2.71
C THR A 108 6.34 13.01 -1.83
N HIS A 109 5.23 13.12 -1.13
CA HIS A 109 4.73 12.06 -0.27
C HIS A 109 3.22 11.85 -0.43
N ALA A 110 2.74 10.72 0.11
CA ALA A 110 1.34 10.30 -0.01
C ALA A 110 0.85 10.34 -1.47
N CYS A 111 1.73 9.98 -2.40
CA CYS A 111 1.40 9.99 -3.82
C CYS A 111 0.64 8.72 -4.21
N ARG A 112 -0.38 8.91 -5.05
CA ARG A 112 -1.09 7.85 -5.75
C ARG A 112 -0.95 8.06 -7.25
N MET A 113 -0.38 7.07 -7.92
CA MET A 113 -0.33 6.99 -9.37
C MET A 113 -1.49 6.10 -9.82
N PHE A 114 -2.50 6.70 -10.40
CA PHE A 114 -3.69 6.02 -10.90
C PHE A 114 -3.52 5.60 -12.35
N PHE A 115 -4.05 4.43 -12.68
CA PHE A 115 -4.18 3.90 -14.02
C PHE A 115 -5.65 3.62 -14.29
N GLY A 116 -6.27 4.40 -15.19
CA GLY A 116 -7.62 4.15 -15.68
C GLY A 116 -7.57 3.47 -17.04
N PHE A 117 -8.43 2.50 -17.28
CA PHE A 117 -8.48 1.77 -18.54
C PHE A 117 -9.74 2.15 -19.33
N ASN A 118 -9.55 2.56 -20.58
CA ASN A 118 -10.56 3.11 -21.50
C ASN A 118 -11.20 4.44 -21.09
N SER A 119 -10.92 4.93 -19.87
CA SER A 119 -11.45 6.21 -19.37
C SER A 119 -10.56 6.76 -18.28
N PRO A 120 -10.44 8.08 -18.11
CA PRO A 120 -9.90 8.65 -16.88
C PRO A 120 -10.82 8.35 -15.71
N LEU A 121 -10.27 8.34 -14.47
CA LEU A 121 -11.09 8.30 -13.28
C LEU A 121 -11.70 9.67 -13.00
N TYR A 122 -12.91 9.66 -12.50
CA TYR A 122 -13.67 10.85 -12.10
C TYR A 122 -13.44 11.12 -10.61
N LEU A 123 -12.33 11.77 -10.29
CA LEU A 123 -11.93 12.17 -8.93
C LEU A 123 -12.38 13.61 -8.69
N HIS A 124 -13.19 13.87 -7.67
CA HIS A 124 -13.64 15.23 -7.35
C HIS A 124 -12.80 15.84 -6.24
N VAL A 125 -12.15 16.97 -6.49
CA VAL A 125 -11.43 17.73 -5.45
C VAL A 125 -12.43 18.50 -4.60
N ASN A 126 -12.49 18.18 -3.31
CA ASN A 126 -13.51 18.71 -2.39
C ASN A 126 -13.15 20.09 -1.84
N ASP A 127 -11.84 20.34 -1.64
CA ASP A 127 -11.31 21.55 -1.03
C ASP A 127 -9.90 21.88 -1.53
N ASN A 128 -9.38 23.03 -1.11
CA ASN A 128 -8.03 23.46 -1.48
C ASN A 128 -6.91 22.84 -0.61
N ASN A 129 -7.24 21.96 0.34
CA ASN A 129 -6.26 21.19 1.11
C ASN A 129 -5.95 19.84 0.46
N GLY A 130 -6.49 19.59 -0.75
CA GLY A 130 -6.23 18.41 -1.55
C GLY A 130 -7.06 17.18 -1.16
N GLY A 131 -8.09 17.38 -0.37
CA GLY A 131 -9.10 16.36 -0.15
C GLY A 131 -9.85 16.08 -1.45
N TYR A 132 -9.92 14.82 -1.85
CA TYR A 132 -10.69 14.42 -3.02
C TYR A 132 -11.52 13.16 -2.74
N ALA A 133 -12.70 13.10 -3.37
CA ALA A 133 -13.50 11.88 -3.41
C ALA A 133 -12.94 10.99 -4.53
N GLY A 134 -12.49 9.81 -4.15
CA GLY A 134 -11.99 8.77 -5.05
C GLY A 134 -13.09 7.86 -5.57
N ALA A 135 -12.69 6.84 -6.31
CA ALA A 135 -13.58 5.79 -6.77
C ALA A 135 -14.06 4.96 -5.56
N ASP A 136 -15.38 4.86 -5.40
CA ASP A 136 -16.03 4.04 -4.38
C ASP A 136 -16.75 2.85 -5.02
N MET A 137 -16.13 1.67 -4.94
CA MET A 137 -16.67 0.43 -5.51
C MET A 137 -17.91 -0.12 -4.77
N GLN A 138 -18.25 0.45 -3.61
CA GLN A 138 -19.43 0.08 -2.83
C GLN A 138 -20.64 0.97 -3.14
N ASN A 139 -20.42 2.13 -3.75
CA ASN A 139 -21.47 3.08 -4.10
C ASN A 139 -21.95 2.86 -5.55
N PRO A 140 -23.17 2.33 -5.78
CA PRO A 140 -23.69 2.13 -7.12
C PRO A 140 -23.84 3.43 -7.95
N SER A 141 -23.85 4.59 -7.28
CA SER A 141 -23.93 5.90 -7.93
C SER A 141 -22.57 6.54 -8.18
N ASP A 142 -21.46 5.86 -7.82
CA ASP A 142 -20.13 6.39 -8.08
C ASP A 142 -19.86 6.48 -9.59
N PRO A 143 -19.35 7.61 -10.10
CA PRO A 143 -19.07 7.77 -11.52
C PRO A 143 -18.04 6.78 -12.08
N ASN A 144 -17.26 6.15 -11.21
CA ASN A 144 -16.23 5.17 -11.57
C ASN A 144 -16.71 3.72 -11.44
N ILE A 145 -17.98 3.47 -11.07
CA ILE A 145 -18.46 2.11 -10.75
C ILE A 145 -18.25 1.10 -11.90
N ASP A 146 -18.33 1.57 -13.14
CA ASP A 146 -18.16 0.76 -14.35
C ASP A 146 -16.75 0.83 -14.95
N LEU A 147 -15.81 1.47 -14.26
CA LEU A 147 -14.44 1.63 -14.74
C LEU A 147 -13.51 0.60 -14.10
N ARG A 148 -12.59 0.07 -14.91
CA ARG A 148 -11.41 -0.66 -14.42
C ARG A 148 -10.29 0.32 -14.15
N TRP A 149 -9.64 0.18 -13.02
CA TRP A 149 -8.52 1.02 -12.65
C TRP A 149 -7.63 0.32 -11.64
N GLU A 150 -6.39 0.77 -11.56
CA GLU A 150 -5.42 0.34 -10.56
C GLU A 150 -4.65 1.54 -10.02
N LEU A 151 -3.91 1.35 -8.94
CA LEU A 151 -3.04 2.39 -8.41
C LEU A 151 -1.74 1.82 -7.85
N ILE A 152 -0.72 2.66 -7.89
CA ILE A 152 0.56 2.50 -7.20
C ILE A 152 0.66 3.63 -6.18
N GLU A 153 1.07 3.32 -4.97
CA GLU A 153 1.35 4.34 -3.96
C GLU A 153 2.85 4.55 -3.83
N PHE A 154 3.29 5.81 -3.66
CA PHE A 154 4.70 6.08 -3.42
C PHE A 154 4.94 7.32 -2.57
N THR A 155 6.12 7.35 -1.95
CA THR A 155 6.73 8.50 -1.30
C THR A 155 8.20 8.56 -1.71
N TYR A 156 8.63 9.69 -2.25
CA TYR A 156 10.03 10.05 -2.37
C TYR A 156 10.31 11.14 -1.35
N ASP A 157 10.88 10.75 -0.23
CA ASP A 157 10.92 11.57 0.97
C ASP A 157 12.00 12.68 0.95
N ARG A 158 11.98 13.54 1.96
CA ARG A 158 12.96 14.63 2.11
C ARG A 158 14.41 14.14 2.26
N TYR A 159 14.60 12.92 2.73
CA TYR A 159 15.92 12.32 2.96
C TYR A 159 16.45 11.58 1.73
N GLY A 160 15.67 11.48 0.66
CA GLY A 160 16.07 10.81 -0.57
C GLY A 160 15.79 9.31 -0.55
N VAL A 161 14.91 8.85 0.33
CA VAL A 161 14.45 7.46 0.35
C VAL A 161 13.17 7.36 -0.47
N MET A 162 13.10 6.36 -1.35
CA MET A 162 11.90 6.05 -2.10
C MET A 162 11.23 4.81 -1.52
N PHE A 163 9.93 4.94 -1.25
CA PHE A 163 9.01 3.87 -0.92
C PHE A 163 7.96 3.81 -2.01
N ILE A 164 7.70 2.63 -2.57
CA ILE A 164 6.70 2.47 -3.63
C ILE A 164 6.09 1.07 -3.54
N ASN A 165 4.77 0.95 -3.69
CA ASN A 165 4.06 -0.32 -3.55
C ASN A 165 2.88 -0.47 -4.49
N THR A 166 2.58 -1.71 -4.87
CA THR A 166 1.27 -2.13 -5.36
C THR A 166 0.32 -2.34 -4.18
N THR A 167 -1.00 -2.29 -4.39
CA THR A 167 -1.99 -2.49 -3.32
C THR A 167 -3.17 -3.33 -3.78
N ARG A 168 -3.69 -4.17 -2.87
CA ARG A 168 -4.90 -4.99 -3.04
C ARG A 168 -5.88 -4.77 -1.88
N VAL A 169 -5.67 -3.69 -1.12
CA VAL A 169 -6.47 -3.37 0.08
C VAL A 169 -7.94 -3.10 -0.27
N ASP A 170 -8.22 -2.63 -1.49
CA ASP A 170 -9.59 -2.41 -1.95
C ASP A 170 -10.08 -3.48 -2.93
N ALA A 171 -9.26 -3.85 -3.90
CA ALA A 171 -9.58 -4.87 -4.90
C ALA A 171 -8.34 -5.24 -5.73
N PHE A 172 -8.46 -6.34 -6.46
CA PHE A 172 -7.66 -6.65 -7.64
C PHE A 172 -8.54 -6.41 -8.88
N GLN A 173 -8.11 -5.50 -9.75
CA GLN A 173 -8.82 -5.21 -10.99
C GLN A 173 -7.99 -5.57 -12.23
N TYR A 174 -6.65 -5.41 -12.13
CA TYR A 174 -5.71 -5.77 -13.20
C TYR A 174 -4.32 -6.06 -12.60
N PRO A 175 -3.51 -6.96 -13.19
CA PRO A 175 -2.15 -7.23 -12.69
C PRO A 175 -1.24 -6.01 -12.83
N MET A 176 -0.43 -5.74 -11.79
CA MET A 176 0.54 -4.66 -11.76
C MET A 176 1.89 -5.19 -11.28
N GLY A 177 2.95 -4.95 -12.07
CA GLY A 177 4.33 -5.24 -11.68
C GLY A 177 5.06 -3.97 -11.24
N LEU A 178 6.02 -4.13 -10.34
CA LEU A 178 6.83 -3.03 -9.81
C LEU A 178 8.27 -3.47 -9.58
N GLU A 179 9.22 -2.70 -10.10
CA GLU A 179 10.64 -2.85 -9.83
C GLU A 179 11.22 -1.52 -9.35
N LEU A 180 12.05 -1.56 -8.33
CA LEU A 180 12.77 -0.38 -7.81
C LEU A 180 14.27 -0.68 -7.82
N TYR A 181 15.03 0.24 -8.41
CA TYR A 181 16.49 0.19 -8.53
C TYR A 181 17.13 1.28 -7.69
N GLY A 182 18.07 0.90 -6.86
CA GLY A 182 18.90 1.80 -6.05
C GLY A 182 20.35 1.78 -6.49
N ASN A 183 21.04 2.91 -6.33
CA ASN A 183 22.46 3.06 -6.66
C ASN A 183 23.34 2.36 -5.63
N ALA A 184 23.79 1.15 -5.94
CA ALA A 184 24.68 0.38 -5.08
C ALA A 184 26.02 1.11 -4.82
N SER A 185 26.54 1.83 -5.81
CA SER A 185 27.79 2.60 -5.69
C SER A 185 27.64 3.83 -4.77
N ALA A 186 26.44 4.35 -4.62
CA ALA A 186 26.10 5.42 -3.66
C ALA A 186 25.71 4.87 -2.27
N GLY A 187 25.73 3.55 -2.07
CA GLY A 187 25.41 2.91 -0.80
C GLY A 187 23.92 2.66 -0.57
N ALA A 188 23.14 2.40 -1.64
CA ALA A 188 21.75 2.00 -1.49
C ALA A 188 21.61 0.76 -0.61
N ASN A 189 20.72 0.82 0.38
CA ASN A 189 20.46 -0.30 1.30
C ASN A 189 19.78 -1.50 0.59
N ASN A 190 18.97 -1.22 -0.45
CA ASN A 190 18.36 -2.22 -1.33
C ASN A 190 18.61 -1.81 -2.78
N PRO A 191 19.61 -2.40 -3.47
CA PRO A 191 19.93 -2.02 -4.85
C PRO A 191 18.89 -2.50 -5.88
N TYR A 192 18.07 -3.50 -5.52
CA TYR A 192 17.00 -3.99 -6.39
C TYR A 192 15.91 -4.67 -5.58
N THR A 193 14.64 -4.33 -5.89
CA THR A 193 13.46 -4.98 -5.32
C THR A 193 12.40 -5.12 -6.40
N LYS A 194 11.69 -6.25 -6.40
CA LYS A 194 10.61 -6.58 -7.33
C LYS A 194 9.37 -7.02 -6.56
N ARG A 195 8.19 -6.52 -6.95
CA ARG A 195 6.88 -6.80 -6.34
C ARG A 195 5.78 -6.79 -7.40
N GLY A 196 4.63 -7.38 -7.11
CA GLY A 196 3.45 -7.37 -7.98
C GLY A 196 3.09 -8.74 -8.51
N GLU A 197 2.10 -8.83 -9.37
CA GLU A 197 1.57 -10.10 -9.87
C GLU A 197 2.46 -10.71 -10.97
N VAL A 198 2.54 -12.05 -10.95
CA VAL A 198 3.40 -12.84 -11.86
C VAL A 198 2.61 -13.61 -12.92
N ASN A 199 1.28 -13.46 -12.93
CA ASN A 199 0.40 -14.13 -13.87
C ASN A 199 -0.52 -13.13 -14.59
N THR A 200 -1.08 -13.55 -15.71
CA THR A 200 -2.05 -12.77 -16.47
C THR A 200 -3.35 -12.57 -15.67
N TYR A 201 -4.11 -11.55 -16.03
CA TYR A 201 -5.44 -11.30 -15.45
C TYR A 201 -6.34 -12.55 -15.50
N GLU A 202 -6.39 -13.23 -16.63
CA GLU A 202 -7.25 -14.41 -16.83
C GLU A 202 -6.84 -15.58 -15.94
N GLU A 203 -5.54 -15.83 -15.78
CA GLU A 203 -5.01 -16.87 -14.91
C GLU A 203 -5.34 -16.57 -13.44
N ILE A 204 -5.17 -15.34 -12.99
CA ILE A 204 -5.50 -14.93 -11.61
C ILE A 204 -7.00 -15.10 -11.34
N ILE A 205 -7.88 -14.65 -12.23
CA ILE A 205 -9.32 -14.82 -12.10
C ILE A 205 -9.72 -16.30 -12.08
N ASN A 206 -9.12 -17.13 -12.94
CA ASN A 206 -9.44 -18.55 -12.99
C ASN A 206 -8.95 -19.29 -11.74
N ARG A 207 -7.77 -18.96 -11.23
CA ARG A 207 -7.27 -19.52 -9.95
C ARG A 207 -8.15 -19.10 -8.79
N TRP A 208 -8.60 -17.84 -8.74
CA TRP A 208 -9.56 -17.40 -7.71
C TRP A 208 -10.83 -18.24 -7.74
N LYS A 209 -11.44 -18.42 -8.92
CA LYS A 209 -12.64 -19.26 -9.09
C LYS A 209 -12.43 -20.70 -8.63
N THR A 210 -11.29 -21.27 -8.95
CA THR A 210 -10.94 -22.66 -8.56
C THR A 210 -10.78 -22.79 -7.06
N GLN A 211 -10.08 -21.86 -6.41
CA GLN A 211 -9.77 -21.95 -4.98
C GLN A 211 -10.94 -21.53 -4.07
N ASN A 212 -11.76 -20.58 -4.51
CA ASN A 212 -12.81 -19.98 -3.69
C ASN A 212 -14.23 -20.28 -4.19
N GLY A 213 -14.41 -21.00 -5.29
CA GLY A 213 -15.73 -21.26 -5.89
C GLY A 213 -16.71 -22.02 -5.00
N GLY A 214 -16.22 -22.74 -4.00
CA GLY A 214 -17.01 -23.51 -3.04
C GLY A 214 -17.26 -22.83 -1.69
N ASN A 215 -16.77 -21.62 -1.47
CA ASN A 215 -16.91 -20.93 -0.19
C ASN A 215 -17.50 -19.50 -0.37
N ILE A 216 -17.76 -18.83 0.76
CA ILE A 216 -18.40 -17.49 0.75
C ILE A 216 -17.56 -16.42 0.05
N PHE A 217 -16.24 -16.58 -0.01
CA PHE A 217 -15.33 -15.64 -0.67
C PHE A 217 -15.44 -15.70 -2.20
N SER A 218 -16.14 -16.68 -2.79
CA SER A 218 -16.55 -16.65 -4.20
C SER A 218 -17.28 -15.35 -4.55
N ASN A 219 -18.04 -14.79 -3.60
CA ASN A 219 -18.75 -13.53 -3.75
C ASN A 219 -17.84 -12.29 -3.89
N CYS A 220 -16.55 -12.41 -3.57
CA CYS A 220 -15.58 -11.33 -3.82
C CYS A 220 -15.32 -11.13 -5.31
N LEU A 221 -15.52 -12.14 -6.15
CA LEU A 221 -15.49 -11.98 -7.60
C LEU A 221 -16.79 -11.35 -8.07
N LYS A 222 -16.75 -10.06 -8.35
CA LYS A 222 -17.88 -9.30 -8.89
C LYS A 222 -17.73 -9.12 -10.40
N ASN A 223 -18.77 -9.47 -11.14
CA ASN A 223 -18.86 -9.07 -12.53
C ASN A 223 -19.04 -7.56 -12.58
N LYS A 224 -18.06 -6.88 -13.13
CA LYS A 224 -18.12 -5.45 -13.34
C LYS A 224 -18.49 -5.21 -14.79
N ILE A 225 -19.50 -4.40 -15.03
CA ILE A 225 -19.82 -3.92 -16.36
C ILE A 225 -18.73 -2.90 -16.69
N THR A 226 -17.68 -3.37 -17.33
CA THR A 226 -16.60 -2.52 -17.80
C THR A 226 -16.68 -2.36 -19.31
N GLN A 227 -16.22 -1.23 -19.81
CA GLN A 227 -16.11 -0.99 -21.23
C GLN A 227 -15.07 -1.90 -21.93
N ASP A 228 -14.27 -2.62 -21.12
CA ASP A 228 -13.18 -3.47 -21.61
C ASP A 228 -13.58 -4.93 -21.88
N GLN A 229 -14.76 -5.35 -21.46
CA GLN A 229 -15.30 -6.72 -21.64
C GLN A 229 -14.44 -7.85 -21.01
N LEU A 230 -13.46 -7.52 -20.16
CA LEU A 230 -12.61 -8.53 -19.53
C LEU A 230 -13.32 -9.32 -18.41
N GLY A 231 -14.43 -8.81 -17.88
CA GLY A 231 -15.18 -9.47 -16.82
C GLY A 231 -14.87 -8.95 -15.42
N GLY A 232 -14.86 -9.87 -14.43
CA GLY A 232 -14.93 -9.53 -13.02
C GLY A 232 -13.67 -8.91 -12.43
N ILE A 233 -13.86 -8.36 -11.22
CA ILE A 233 -12.79 -7.91 -10.32
C ILE A 233 -12.90 -8.71 -9.02
N ILE A 234 -11.78 -8.89 -8.32
CA ILE A 234 -11.79 -9.52 -7.00
C ILE A 234 -11.76 -8.41 -5.95
N MET A 235 -12.91 -8.17 -5.32
CA MET A 235 -13.04 -7.14 -4.28
C MET A 235 -12.51 -7.66 -2.94
N GLN A 236 -11.91 -6.78 -2.16
CA GLN A 236 -11.54 -7.08 -0.79
C GLN A 236 -12.81 -7.45 0.02
N PRO A 237 -12.76 -8.51 0.86
CA PRO A 237 -13.96 -9.08 1.49
C PRO A 237 -14.79 -8.11 2.33
N SER A 238 -14.19 -7.06 2.95
CA SER A 238 -14.94 -6.05 3.70
C SER A 238 -15.83 -5.18 2.81
N LYS A 239 -15.56 -5.12 1.51
CA LYS A 239 -16.34 -4.39 0.51
C LYS A 239 -17.50 -5.22 -0.04
N VAL A 240 -17.67 -6.47 0.41
CA VAL A 240 -18.63 -7.44 -0.12
C VAL A 240 -19.64 -7.80 0.97
N ALA A 241 -20.89 -7.35 0.81
CA ALA A 241 -21.94 -7.51 1.83
C ALA A 241 -22.18 -8.99 2.22
N GLU A 242 -22.11 -9.90 1.25
CA GLU A 242 -22.29 -11.34 1.45
C GLU A 242 -21.21 -11.95 2.36
N VAL A 243 -19.99 -11.41 2.36
CA VAL A 243 -18.88 -11.84 3.23
C VAL A 243 -18.88 -11.06 4.54
N LYS A 244 -19.00 -9.73 4.46
CA LYS A 244 -19.00 -8.80 5.59
C LYS A 244 -19.96 -9.20 6.70
N ASN A 245 -21.17 -9.62 6.33
CA ASN A 245 -22.27 -9.87 7.27
C ASN A 245 -22.33 -11.31 7.80
N LYS A 246 -21.34 -12.17 7.47
CA LYS A 246 -21.40 -13.61 7.84
C LYS A 246 -20.65 -14.00 9.10
N GLY A 247 -19.89 -13.09 9.70
CA GLY A 247 -19.14 -13.40 10.91
C GLY A 247 -18.10 -14.52 10.70
N TYR A 248 -17.37 -14.48 9.58
CA TYR A 248 -16.43 -15.54 9.20
C TYR A 248 -15.40 -15.88 10.30
N PHE A 249 -14.90 -14.88 10.99
CA PHE A 249 -13.93 -15.03 12.08
C PHE A 249 -14.57 -15.19 13.47
N ASP A 250 -15.90 -15.09 13.64
CA ASP A 250 -16.54 -15.03 14.96
C ASP A 250 -16.14 -16.20 15.85
N GLY A 251 -16.24 -17.45 15.35
CA GLY A 251 -15.85 -18.64 16.11
C GLY A 251 -14.35 -18.70 16.46
N TYR A 252 -13.48 -18.13 15.62
CA TYR A 252 -12.05 -18.04 15.89
C TYR A 252 -11.76 -16.98 16.97
N ILE A 253 -12.40 -15.83 16.87
CA ILE A 253 -12.32 -14.73 17.84
C ILE A 253 -12.82 -15.23 19.21
N ASP A 254 -14.00 -15.86 19.26
CA ASP A 254 -14.60 -16.38 20.48
C ASP A 254 -13.69 -17.40 21.16
N ARG A 255 -13.10 -18.32 20.41
CA ARG A 255 -12.14 -19.32 20.92
C ARG A 255 -10.90 -18.64 21.52
N ILE A 256 -10.30 -17.66 20.83
CA ILE A 256 -9.12 -16.94 21.33
C ILE A 256 -9.47 -16.21 22.64
N TRP A 257 -10.55 -15.41 22.64
CA TRP A 257 -10.94 -14.65 23.84
C TRP A 257 -11.36 -15.54 25.01
N SER A 258 -11.99 -16.69 24.76
CA SER A 258 -12.35 -17.64 25.80
C SER A 258 -11.13 -18.31 26.42
N GLU A 259 -10.22 -18.79 25.58
CA GLU A 259 -9.05 -19.54 26.01
C GLU A 259 -8.11 -18.69 26.87
N PHE A 260 -7.80 -17.48 26.42
CA PHE A 260 -6.88 -16.59 27.14
C PHE A 260 -7.52 -15.79 28.28
N ARG A 261 -8.72 -16.18 28.76
CA ARG A 261 -9.24 -15.73 30.05
C ARG A 261 -8.58 -16.47 31.23
N THR A 262 -8.21 -17.71 31.01
CA THR A 262 -7.72 -18.62 32.08
C THR A 262 -6.23 -18.83 32.02
N LYS A 263 -5.59 -18.55 30.90
CA LYS A 263 -4.14 -18.64 30.69
C LYS A 263 -3.58 -17.42 30.00
N ASP A 264 -2.28 -17.23 30.10
CA ASP A 264 -1.60 -16.13 29.39
C ASP A 264 -1.30 -16.51 27.93
N ILE A 265 -1.52 -15.56 27.04
CA ILE A 265 -0.84 -15.55 25.75
C ILE A 265 0.59 -15.06 25.96
N HIS A 266 1.57 -15.71 25.32
CA HIS A 266 2.96 -15.31 25.30
C HIS A 266 3.43 -15.32 23.85
N VAL A 267 3.84 -14.17 23.31
CA VAL A 267 4.03 -14.00 21.87
C VAL A 267 5.24 -13.17 21.53
N ASN A 268 6.03 -13.67 20.57
CA ASN A 268 7.04 -12.89 19.87
C ASN A 268 6.37 -12.15 18.69
N MET A 269 6.39 -10.81 18.75
CA MET A 269 5.84 -9.91 17.73
C MET A 269 6.94 -9.29 16.84
N GLY A 270 8.08 -9.96 16.73
CA GLY A 270 9.21 -9.53 15.89
C GLY A 270 10.09 -8.44 16.51
N SER A 271 11.10 -8.02 15.74
CA SER A 271 12.15 -7.11 16.21
C SER A 271 11.64 -5.71 16.61
N GLN A 272 10.55 -5.25 16.04
CA GLN A 272 9.99 -3.92 16.29
C GLN A 272 9.24 -3.82 17.62
N LEU A 273 8.60 -4.91 18.06
CA LEU A 273 7.79 -4.95 19.27
C LEU A 273 8.36 -5.83 20.38
N GLY A 274 9.14 -6.88 20.02
CA GLY A 274 9.68 -7.84 20.97
C GLY A 274 8.65 -8.84 21.49
N VAL A 275 8.86 -9.34 22.70
CA VAL A 275 8.03 -10.37 23.32
C VAL A 275 7.02 -9.74 24.27
N TRP A 276 5.78 -10.19 24.15
CA TRP A 276 4.64 -9.71 24.93
C TRP A 276 3.92 -10.86 25.63
N ARG A 277 3.43 -10.58 26.83
CA ARG A 277 2.65 -11.54 27.62
C ARG A 277 1.42 -10.87 28.22
N GLY A 278 0.31 -11.60 28.33
CA GLY A 278 -0.90 -11.09 28.95
C GLY A 278 -2.06 -12.03 28.80
N ARG A 279 -3.23 -11.59 29.22
CA ARG A 279 -4.49 -12.37 29.16
C ARG A 279 -5.68 -11.49 28.91
N VAL A 280 -6.81 -12.12 28.65
CA VAL A 280 -8.11 -11.45 28.52
C VAL A 280 -8.65 -11.07 29.88
N ASN A 281 -8.95 -9.77 30.07
CA ASN A 281 -9.70 -9.22 31.20
C ASN A 281 -10.96 -8.51 30.67
N GLY A 282 -12.12 -9.03 31.02
CA GLY A 282 -13.38 -8.58 30.41
C GLY A 282 -13.40 -8.88 28.90
N ASN A 283 -13.49 -7.86 28.09
CA ASN A 283 -13.44 -7.95 26.63
C ASN A 283 -12.07 -7.59 26.04
N ASN A 284 -11.09 -7.26 26.86
CA ASN A 284 -9.80 -6.75 26.39
C ASN A 284 -8.67 -7.75 26.71
N PHE A 285 -7.77 -8.00 25.75
CA PHE A 285 -6.42 -8.42 26.07
C PHE A 285 -5.68 -7.24 26.73
N VAL A 286 -5.09 -7.51 27.88
CA VAL A 286 -4.16 -6.60 28.56
C VAL A 286 -2.79 -7.26 28.51
N LEU A 287 -1.88 -6.68 27.74
CA LEU A 287 -0.56 -7.24 27.48
C LEU A 287 0.53 -6.32 28.05
N ARG A 288 1.64 -6.92 28.45
CA ARG A 288 2.85 -6.21 28.87
C ARG A 288 4.05 -6.74 28.09
N SER A 289 4.90 -5.84 27.63
CA SER A 289 6.13 -6.19 26.94
C SER A 289 7.16 -6.69 27.94
N GLU A 290 7.70 -7.90 27.70
CA GLU A 290 8.74 -8.54 28.49
C GLU A 290 10.15 -8.21 27.95
N SER A 291 10.26 -7.99 26.62
CA SER A 291 11.55 -7.67 25.99
C SER A 291 11.37 -6.88 24.69
N GLY A 292 12.49 -6.35 24.17
CA GLY A 292 12.52 -5.58 22.92
C GLY A 292 12.41 -4.07 23.15
N PRO A 293 12.23 -3.29 22.06
CA PRO A 293 12.25 -1.82 22.10
C PRO A 293 11.16 -1.19 22.99
N ARG A 294 10.12 -1.95 23.29
CA ARG A 294 8.96 -1.49 24.08
C ARG A 294 8.88 -2.15 25.47
N GLN A 295 9.98 -2.72 25.97
CA GLN A 295 10.01 -3.43 27.25
C GLN A 295 9.37 -2.62 28.39
N GLY A 296 8.46 -3.25 29.13
CA GLY A 296 7.73 -2.65 30.24
C GLY A 296 6.49 -1.86 29.86
N GLN A 297 6.25 -1.58 28.57
CA GLN A 297 5.01 -0.94 28.10
C GLN A 297 3.82 -1.89 28.20
N THR A 298 2.64 -1.30 28.29
CA THR A 298 1.35 -2.00 28.27
C THR A 298 0.64 -1.72 26.94
N ALA A 299 -0.13 -2.69 26.46
CA ALA A 299 -1.03 -2.52 25.32
C ALA A 299 -2.40 -3.17 25.61
N ILE A 300 -3.43 -2.59 25.03
CA ILE A 300 -4.82 -3.09 25.12
C ILE A 300 -5.34 -3.38 23.73
N VAL A 301 -5.88 -4.61 23.56
CA VAL A 301 -6.55 -5.03 22.33
C VAL A 301 -7.98 -5.44 22.68
N GLY A 302 -8.96 -4.68 22.22
CA GLY A 302 -10.38 -4.99 22.41
C GLY A 302 -10.78 -6.21 21.58
N LYS A 303 -11.88 -6.86 21.99
CA LYS A 303 -12.43 -7.99 21.24
C LYS A 303 -13.00 -7.51 19.90
N PRO A 304 -12.38 -7.87 18.76
CA PRO A 304 -12.82 -7.39 17.45
C PRO A 304 -14.07 -8.16 16.99
N THR A 305 -14.72 -7.62 15.99
CA THR A 305 -15.68 -8.33 15.14
C THR A 305 -14.98 -8.96 13.94
N SER A 306 -15.65 -9.87 13.23
CA SER A 306 -15.11 -10.42 11.96
C SER A 306 -14.74 -9.34 10.96
N ILE A 307 -15.53 -8.28 10.88
CA ILE A 307 -15.27 -7.19 9.94
C ILE A 307 -14.03 -6.37 10.36
N ASP A 308 -13.81 -6.17 11.66
CA ASP A 308 -12.61 -5.48 12.15
C ASP A 308 -11.34 -6.24 11.76
N VAL A 309 -11.39 -7.59 11.81
CA VAL A 309 -10.26 -8.44 11.36
C VAL A 309 -10.01 -8.29 9.87
N ILE A 310 -11.07 -8.39 9.04
CA ILE A 310 -10.95 -8.36 7.58
C ILE A 310 -10.49 -6.98 7.09
N GLU A 311 -10.99 -5.90 7.69
CA GLU A 311 -10.74 -4.52 7.26
C GLU A 311 -9.47 -3.93 7.89
N GLY A 312 -9.07 -4.41 9.07
CA GLY A 312 -8.01 -3.78 9.86
C GLY A 312 -8.48 -2.48 10.50
N ALA A 313 -9.70 -2.47 11.04
CA ALA A 313 -10.35 -1.29 11.60
C ALA A 313 -10.96 -1.58 12.99
N GLY A 314 -11.86 -0.73 13.47
CA GLY A 314 -12.59 -0.92 14.72
C GLY A 314 -11.67 -1.07 15.92
N GLU A 315 -11.73 -2.20 16.61
CA GLU A 315 -10.89 -2.45 17.80
C GLU A 315 -9.38 -2.55 17.49
N PHE A 316 -8.99 -2.72 16.21
CA PHE A 316 -7.59 -2.70 15.77
C PHE A 316 -7.05 -1.32 15.40
N ALA A 317 -7.89 -0.29 15.45
CA ALA A 317 -7.52 1.10 15.20
C ALA A 317 -7.89 2.03 16.37
N LYS A 318 -8.04 1.46 17.57
CA LYS A 318 -8.55 2.15 18.75
C LYS A 318 -7.45 2.44 19.75
N PHE A 319 -7.16 3.72 19.96
CA PHE A 319 -6.25 4.15 21.03
C PHE A 319 -6.93 4.01 22.40
N ASN A 320 -6.37 3.18 23.29
CA ASN A 320 -6.86 2.90 24.61
C ASN A 320 -6.01 3.55 25.72
N GLY A 321 -5.20 4.55 25.37
CA GLY A 321 -4.40 5.34 26.31
C GLY A 321 -2.95 4.90 26.46
N ASN A 322 -2.49 3.92 25.65
CA ASN A 322 -1.09 3.44 25.66
C ASN A 322 -0.44 3.61 24.30
N ASP A 323 0.80 4.07 24.23
CA ASP A 323 1.56 4.27 23.00
C ASP A 323 1.79 2.97 22.19
N ALA A 324 1.66 1.82 22.85
CA ALA A 324 1.80 0.52 22.23
C ALA A 324 0.49 -0.08 21.70
N ASP A 325 -0.65 0.55 21.97
CA ASP A 325 -1.97 -0.01 21.57
C ASP A 325 -2.03 -0.27 20.07
N LEU A 326 -1.88 0.76 19.24
CA LEU A 326 -2.04 0.65 17.79
C LEU A 326 -1.05 -0.34 17.14
N PRO A 327 0.26 -0.31 17.45
CA PRO A 327 1.18 -1.28 16.84
C PRO A 327 0.92 -2.72 17.30
N VAL A 328 0.50 -2.96 18.55
CA VAL A 328 0.14 -4.31 19.03
C VAL A 328 -1.17 -4.77 18.40
N GLN A 329 -2.16 -3.90 18.25
CA GLN A 329 -3.42 -4.17 17.55
C GLN A 329 -3.18 -4.56 16.08
N ALA A 330 -2.26 -3.87 15.38
CA ALA A 330 -1.87 -4.22 14.02
C ALA A 330 -1.30 -5.65 13.93
N MET A 331 -0.45 -6.06 14.90
CA MET A 331 0.09 -7.43 14.97
C MET A 331 -1.01 -8.47 15.22
N PHE A 332 -1.98 -8.18 16.10
CA PHE A 332 -3.14 -9.07 16.29
C PHE A 332 -3.98 -9.21 15.03
N CYS A 333 -4.26 -8.10 14.34
CA CYS A 333 -4.98 -8.13 13.07
C CYS A 333 -4.25 -8.97 12.03
N GLY A 334 -2.94 -8.76 11.85
CA GLY A 334 -2.10 -9.54 10.95
C GLY A 334 -2.09 -11.03 11.30
N ALA A 335 -1.90 -11.36 12.58
CA ALA A 335 -1.90 -12.73 13.08
C ALA A 335 -3.24 -13.46 12.87
N MET A 336 -4.38 -12.75 13.02
CA MET A 336 -5.71 -13.31 12.75
C MET A 336 -5.96 -13.55 11.27
N ASN A 337 -5.61 -12.59 10.40
CA ASN A 337 -5.73 -12.77 8.95
C ASN A 337 -4.89 -13.94 8.44
N ARG A 338 -3.70 -14.15 9.02
CA ARG A 338 -2.78 -15.23 8.66
C ARG A 338 -3.07 -16.55 9.39
N GLY A 339 -3.97 -16.53 10.40
CA GLY A 339 -4.41 -17.73 11.15
C GLY A 339 -3.34 -18.29 12.09
N VAL A 340 -2.43 -17.49 12.63
CA VAL A 340 -1.28 -17.97 13.42
C VAL A 340 -1.49 -17.96 14.93
N ILE A 341 -2.60 -17.42 15.44
CA ILE A 341 -2.89 -17.42 16.88
C ILE A 341 -3.33 -18.82 17.31
N ARG A 342 -2.46 -19.52 18.03
CA ARG A 342 -2.72 -20.86 18.54
C ARG A 342 -3.33 -20.82 19.93
N THR A 343 -4.41 -21.57 20.14
CA THR A 343 -5.14 -21.67 21.41
C THR A 343 -4.86 -22.97 22.19
N ASN A 344 -4.25 -23.97 21.56
CA ASN A 344 -3.98 -25.29 22.12
C ASN A 344 -2.62 -25.45 22.82
N LEU A 345 -1.94 -24.30 23.08
CA LEU A 345 -0.66 -24.27 23.77
C LEU A 345 -0.82 -24.32 25.30
N ALA A 346 0.24 -24.68 26.03
CA ALA A 346 0.30 -24.55 27.48
C ALA A 346 0.22 -23.07 27.93
N ASP A 347 -0.09 -22.87 29.23
CA ASP A 347 -0.13 -21.51 29.81
C ASP A 347 1.25 -20.82 29.68
N GLY A 348 1.26 -19.68 29.01
CA GLY A 348 2.47 -18.90 28.77
C GLY A 348 3.51 -19.54 27.85
N GLU A 349 3.14 -20.56 27.07
CA GLU A 349 4.00 -21.09 26.00
C GLU A 349 4.18 -20.06 24.89
N LEU A 350 5.43 -19.82 24.46
CA LEU A 350 5.77 -18.80 23.48
C LEU A 350 5.28 -19.19 22.08
N GLN A 351 4.56 -18.27 21.44
CA GLN A 351 4.19 -18.31 20.02
C GLN A 351 5.08 -17.33 19.25
N ASP A 352 5.50 -17.69 18.05
CA ASP A 352 6.14 -16.78 17.11
C ASP A 352 5.16 -16.45 15.97
N TRP A 353 4.63 -15.23 15.95
CA TRP A 353 3.72 -14.79 14.90
C TRP A 353 4.45 -14.33 13.63
N GLY A 354 5.78 -14.20 13.68
CA GLY A 354 6.64 -13.89 12.55
C GLY A 354 7.16 -15.11 11.78
N ASP A 355 6.84 -16.32 12.25
CA ASP A 355 7.17 -17.55 11.52
C ASP A 355 6.31 -17.67 10.27
N THR A 356 6.87 -17.24 9.12
CA THR A 356 6.17 -17.21 7.84
C THR A 356 5.77 -18.61 7.33
N GLU A 357 6.47 -19.66 7.75
CA GLU A 357 6.13 -21.05 7.40
C GLU A 357 4.82 -21.50 8.07
N SER A 358 4.41 -20.83 9.15
CA SER A 358 3.13 -21.08 9.83
C SER A 358 1.94 -20.36 9.20
N PHE A 359 2.17 -19.39 8.30
CA PHE A 359 1.12 -18.57 7.72
C PHE A 359 0.17 -19.41 6.87
N PHE A 360 -1.14 -19.16 7.05
CA PHE A 360 -2.22 -19.79 6.28
C PHE A 360 -2.32 -21.31 6.38
N ASN A 361 -1.67 -21.92 7.37
CA ASN A 361 -1.67 -23.38 7.61
C ASN A 361 -2.79 -23.86 8.55
N THR A 362 -3.73 -23.00 8.90
CA THR A 362 -4.89 -23.30 9.73
C THR A 362 -6.18 -23.23 8.94
N ASP A 363 -7.25 -23.85 9.48
CA ASP A 363 -8.58 -23.84 8.85
C ASP A 363 -9.22 -22.44 8.84
N VAL A 364 -8.75 -21.53 9.69
CA VAL A 364 -9.29 -20.17 9.82
C VAL A 364 -8.19 -19.15 9.57
N CYS A 365 -8.12 -18.69 8.34
CA CYS A 365 -7.33 -17.55 7.90
C CYS A 365 -8.16 -16.78 6.87
N ASN A 366 -7.74 -15.58 6.48
CA ASN A 366 -8.42 -14.82 5.44
C ASN A 366 -8.10 -15.40 4.04
N PRO A 367 -9.07 -16.02 3.33
CA PRO A 367 -8.82 -16.61 2.01
C PRO A 367 -8.38 -15.61 0.94
N TYR A 368 -8.80 -14.34 1.05
CA TYR A 368 -8.37 -13.27 0.17
C TYR A 368 -6.88 -12.97 0.36
N VAL A 369 -6.47 -12.80 1.60
CA VAL A 369 -5.07 -12.57 1.97
C VAL A 369 -4.20 -13.77 1.57
N LYS A 370 -4.63 -14.99 1.95
CA LYS A 370 -3.96 -16.24 1.55
C LYS A 370 -3.75 -16.34 0.04
N PHE A 371 -4.76 -15.98 -0.75
CA PHE A 371 -4.70 -16.05 -2.22
C PHE A 371 -3.62 -15.15 -2.79
N PHE A 372 -3.61 -13.88 -2.37
CA PHE A 372 -2.65 -12.92 -2.90
C PHE A 372 -1.22 -13.12 -2.38
N HIS A 373 -1.02 -13.85 -1.25
CA HIS A 373 0.30 -14.25 -0.76
C HIS A 373 0.87 -15.52 -1.40
N GLN A 374 0.18 -16.14 -2.37
CA GLN A 374 0.76 -17.26 -3.11
C GLN A 374 1.86 -16.76 -4.05
N LYS A 375 3.02 -17.45 -4.06
CA LYS A 375 4.19 -17.08 -4.89
C LYS A 375 3.94 -17.18 -6.39
N ASP A 376 2.92 -17.90 -6.77
CA ASP A 376 2.44 -18.02 -8.15
C ASP A 376 1.29 -17.03 -8.47
N ILE A 377 0.97 -16.12 -7.55
CA ILE A 377 0.10 -14.96 -7.77
C ILE A 377 0.91 -13.68 -7.64
N SER A 378 1.60 -13.48 -6.50
CA SER A 378 2.44 -12.32 -6.25
C SER A 378 3.91 -12.73 -6.15
N TYR A 379 4.81 -11.90 -6.71
CA TYR A 379 6.24 -12.16 -6.72
C TYR A 379 6.77 -12.39 -5.29
N ASP A 380 7.38 -13.56 -5.06
CA ASP A 380 7.83 -14.07 -3.76
C ASP A 380 6.74 -14.13 -2.67
N GLY A 381 5.47 -13.98 -3.04
CA GLY A 381 4.35 -13.96 -2.10
C GLY A 381 4.16 -12.65 -1.36
N TYR A 382 4.85 -11.58 -1.72
CA TYR A 382 4.68 -10.26 -1.12
C TYR A 382 3.54 -9.48 -1.75
N THR A 383 2.61 -9.04 -0.93
CA THR A 383 1.45 -8.24 -1.39
C THR A 383 0.99 -7.26 -0.30
N TYR A 384 -0.01 -6.44 -0.59
CA TYR A 384 -0.68 -5.56 0.37
C TYR A 384 -2.18 -5.81 0.26
N ALA A 385 -2.69 -6.87 0.94
CA ALA A 385 -4.06 -7.36 0.79
C ALA A 385 -5.02 -6.89 1.91
N PHE A 386 -4.50 -6.31 3.00
CA PHE A 386 -5.28 -5.68 4.06
C PHE A 386 -4.45 -4.58 4.75
N ALA A 387 -5.07 -3.75 5.60
CA ALA A 387 -4.49 -2.51 6.12
C ALA A 387 -3.16 -2.69 6.89
N TYR A 388 -2.91 -3.86 7.50
CA TYR A 388 -1.69 -4.16 8.29
C TYR A 388 -0.86 -5.29 7.69
N ASP A 389 -0.87 -5.43 6.38
CA ASP A 389 -0.11 -6.50 5.70
C ASP A 389 1.39 -6.24 5.66
N ASP A 390 1.82 -5.05 6.05
CA ASP A 390 3.21 -4.70 6.30
C ASP A 390 3.81 -5.33 7.58
N THR A 391 2.97 -5.89 8.46
CA THR A 391 3.44 -6.64 9.63
C THR A 391 4.27 -7.84 9.19
N PHE A 392 5.46 -8.02 9.83
CA PHE A 392 6.43 -9.07 9.51
C PHE A 392 6.97 -9.01 8.07
N ASP A 393 7.10 -7.79 7.50
CA ASP A 393 7.68 -7.53 6.18
C ASP A 393 7.00 -8.28 5.01
N GLN A 394 5.68 -8.47 5.08
CA GLN A 394 4.93 -9.20 4.05
C GLN A 394 4.34 -8.32 2.96
N SER A 395 4.51 -7.00 3.05
CA SER A 395 3.91 -6.05 2.10
C SER A 395 4.61 -6.01 0.74
N ALA A 396 3.88 -5.52 -0.27
CA ALA A 396 4.41 -5.24 -1.61
C ALA A 396 5.30 -4.00 -1.67
N THR A 397 5.81 -3.48 -0.56
CA THR A 397 6.64 -2.28 -0.55
C THR A 397 8.03 -2.58 -1.10
N CYS A 398 8.43 -1.79 -2.10
CA CYS A 398 9.82 -1.62 -2.50
C CYS A 398 10.36 -0.36 -1.84
N ALA A 399 11.52 -0.44 -1.18
CA ALA A 399 12.15 0.73 -0.56
C ALA A 399 13.65 0.73 -0.78
N THR A 400 14.22 1.90 -1.12
CA THR A 400 15.67 2.08 -1.23
C THR A 400 16.08 3.50 -0.87
N SER A 401 17.21 3.63 -0.19
CA SER A 401 17.97 4.87 -0.16
C SER A 401 18.73 5.02 -1.48
N HIS A 402 18.91 6.23 -1.98
CA HIS A 402 19.57 6.49 -3.27
C HIS A 402 18.87 5.83 -4.48
N PRO A 403 17.56 6.06 -4.69
CA PRO A 403 16.85 5.51 -5.84
C PRO A 403 17.45 6.01 -7.16
N GLU A 404 17.56 5.14 -8.16
CA GLU A 404 17.97 5.48 -9.53
C GLU A 404 16.80 5.54 -10.48
N ARG A 405 15.90 4.54 -10.41
CA ARG A 405 14.70 4.46 -11.22
C ARG A 405 13.71 3.45 -10.64
N ALA A 406 12.46 3.58 -11.04
CA ALA A 406 11.45 2.53 -10.87
C ALA A 406 10.87 2.12 -12.22
N VAL A 407 10.33 0.90 -12.29
CA VAL A 407 9.57 0.41 -13.44
C VAL A 407 8.21 -0.07 -12.96
N VAL A 408 7.15 0.45 -13.56
CA VAL A 408 5.78 -0.01 -13.34
C VAL A 408 5.33 -0.77 -14.58
N THR A 409 4.97 -2.03 -14.43
CA THR A 409 4.50 -2.88 -15.53
C THR A 409 3.00 -3.10 -15.40
N ILE A 410 2.23 -2.58 -16.35
CA ILE A 410 0.78 -2.82 -16.45
C ILE A 410 0.60 -4.18 -17.15
N GLY A 411 -0.12 -5.10 -16.51
CA GLY A 411 -0.31 -6.46 -16.99
C GLY A 411 0.47 -7.53 -16.22
N GLY A 412 1.25 -7.10 -15.21
CA GLY A 412 2.11 -7.99 -14.42
C GLY A 412 3.40 -8.39 -15.16
N PHE A 413 4.11 -9.39 -14.62
CA PHE A 413 5.41 -9.85 -15.14
C PHE A 413 5.29 -11.07 -16.05
#